data_db365e511fde56d2ff7a1ee908b66c2d
#
_entry.id   db365e511fde56d2ff7a1ee908b66c2d
#
_cell.length_a   1.000
_cell.length_b   1.000
_cell.length_c   1.000
_cell.angle_alpha   90.00
_cell.angle_beta   90.00
_cell.angle_gamma   90.00
#
_symmetry.space_group_name_H-M   'P 1'
#
loop_
_entity.id
_entity.type
_entity.pdbx_description
1 polymer ?
#
loop_
_entity_poly.entity_id
_entity_poly.type
_entity_poly.pdbx_seq_one_letter_code
_entity_poly.pdbx_strand_id
1 'polypeptide(L)'
;MPTDEKAYRQILVSDSSGQRDIRLSLQSGSQAPFTVDEVCHVLPEARLLLSLVAKQFEVIAQQEQMASAITSLDEIDRHIAGAPEQLSPREAQVCARILYGQTTTGIALDLGIGAESVMTYRKRAYRRLEIASHRELLCWYLNLRAREACLSSSVVVKRP
;
A
#
# COMPACT_ATOMS: atom_id res chain seq x y z
N MET A 1 -17.42 -32.63 -36.00
CA MET A 1 -18.13 -31.39 -35.61
C MET A 1 -17.13 -30.28 -35.74
N PRO A 2 -17.22 -29.38 -36.77
CA PRO A 2 -16.34 -28.22 -36.83
C PRO A 2 -16.78 -27.24 -35.75
N THR A 3 -15.87 -26.84 -34.90
CA THR A 3 -16.00 -25.74 -33.95
C THR A 3 -16.23 -24.45 -34.72
N ASP A 4 -17.38 -23.87 -34.57
CA ASP A 4 -17.82 -22.61 -35.16
C ASP A 4 -16.93 -21.47 -34.56
N GLU A 5 -15.79 -21.24 -35.20
CA GLU A 5 -14.86 -20.16 -34.86
C GLU A 5 -15.48 -18.86 -35.34
N LYS A 6 -16.36 -18.28 -34.51
CA LYS A 6 -16.95 -16.95 -34.75
C LYS A 6 -15.82 -15.96 -34.86
N ALA A 7 -15.53 -15.51 -36.08
CA ALA A 7 -14.64 -14.40 -36.30
C ALA A 7 -15.23 -13.14 -35.69
N TYR A 8 -14.54 -12.54 -34.71
CA TYR A 8 -14.91 -11.24 -34.15
C TYR A 8 -13.80 -10.24 -34.40
N ARG A 9 -14.22 -9.00 -34.57
CA ARG A 9 -13.29 -7.87 -34.60
C ARG A 9 -12.99 -7.43 -33.16
N GLN A 10 -11.76 -6.99 -32.92
CA GLN A 10 -11.27 -6.64 -31.60
C GLN A 10 -10.50 -5.31 -31.63
N ILE A 11 -10.76 -4.44 -30.66
CA ILE A 11 -9.94 -3.28 -30.35
C ILE A 11 -9.27 -3.56 -29.00
N LEU A 12 -7.96 -3.40 -28.93
CA LEU A 12 -7.18 -3.51 -27.70
C LEU A 12 -6.72 -2.11 -27.27
N VAL A 13 -7.15 -1.67 -26.12
CA VAL A 13 -6.69 -0.40 -25.51
C VAL A 13 -5.87 -0.75 -24.27
N SER A 14 -4.62 -0.29 -24.21
CA SER A 14 -3.74 -0.53 -23.07
C SER A 14 -3.34 0.78 -22.40
N ASP A 15 -3.19 0.73 -21.09
CA ASP A 15 -2.62 1.80 -20.29
C ASP A 15 -1.42 1.24 -19.50
N SER A 16 -0.25 1.84 -19.72
CA SER A 16 1.02 1.48 -19.07
C SER A 16 1.50 2.57 -18.11
N SER A 17 0.61 3.47 -17.70
CA SER A 17 0.94 4.61 -16.82
C SER A 17 1.02 4.22 -15.33
N GLY A 18 1.52 3.03 -15.00
CA GLY A 18 1.63 2.57 -13.64
C GLY A 18 2.49 1.32 -13.50
N GLN A 19 2.50 0.76 -12.32
CA GLN A 19 3.24 -0.47 -11.99
C GLN A 19 2.60 -1.74 -12.60
N ARG A 20 1.47 -1.61 -13.30
CA ARG A 20 0.72 -2.71 -13.94
C ARG A 20 0.23 -2.32 -15.32
N ASP A 21 0.33 -3.25 -16.25
CA ASP A 21 -0.26 -3.11 -17.58
C ASP A 21 -1.74 -3.54 -17.53
N ILE A 22 -2.63 -2.60 -17.76
CA ILE A 22 -4.07 -2.86 -17.83
C ILE A 22 -4.47 -2.85 -19.30
N ARG A 23 -5.18 -3.88 -19.75
CA ARG A 23 -5.64 -4.01 -21.13
C ARG A 23 -7.15 -4.19 -21.17
N LEU A 24 -7.82 -3.36 -21.93
CA LEU A 24 -9.24 -3.47 -22.23
C LEU A 24 -9.41 -4.03 -23.64
N SER A 25 -10.13 -5.15 -23.75
CA SER A 25 -10.46 -5.78 -25.03
C SER A 25 -11.94 -5.54 -25.33
N LEU A 26 -12.21 -4.89 -26.44
CA LEU A 26 -13.55 -4.66 -26.95
C LEU A 26 -13.78 -5.58 -28.17
N GLN A 27 -14.81 -6.41 -28.11
CA GLN A 27 -15.12 -7.38 -29.15
C GLN A 27 -16.48 -7.11 -29.75
N SER A 28 -16.60 -7.24 -31.07
CA SER A 28 -17.87 -7.16 -31.78
C SER A 28 -18.07 -8.39 -32.66
N GLY A 29 -19.27 -8.93 -32.69
CA GLY A 29 -19.64 -10.09 -33.50
C GLY A 29 -19.74 -9.79 -35.01
N SER A 30 -19.41 -8.60 -35.47
CA SER A 30 -19.36 -8.26 -36.91
C SER A 30 -18.03 -8.67 -37.51
N GLN A 31 -18.05 -9.22 -38.73
CA GLN A 31 -16.84 -9.56 -39.47
C GLN A 31 -16.22 -8.36 -40.22
N ALA A 32 -16.94 -7.26 -40.37
CA ALA A 32 -16.41 -6.04 -41.00
C ALA A 32 -15.36 -5.37 -40.08
N PRO A 33 -14.27 -4.80 -40.62
CA PRO A 33 -13.31 -4.05 -39.81
C PRO A 33 -13.97 -2.86 -39.11
N PHE A 34 -13.42 -2.42 -37.99
CA PHE A 34 -13.90 -1.22 -37.30
C PHE A 34 -13.68 0.00 -38.17
N THR A 35 -14.70 0.85 -38.30
CA THR A 35 -14.59 2.14 -38.97
C THR A 35 -13.87 3.15 -38.07
N VAL A 36 -13.28 4.17 -38.67
CA VAL A 36 -12.60 5.25 -37.95
C VAL A 36 -13.55 5.94 -36.97
N ASP A 37 -14.80 6.17 -37.39
CA ASP A 37 -15.81 6.79 -36.55
C ASP A 37 -16.18 5.93 -35.32
N GLU A 38 -16.36 4.63 -35.51
CA GLU A 38 -16.59 3.71 -34.37
C GLU A 38 -15.42 3.73 -33.37
N VAL A 39 -14.19 3.72 -33.86
CA VAL A 39 -13.00 3.81 -33.01
C VAL A 39 -12.93 5.15 -32.28
N CYS A 40 -13.19 6.26 -32.95
CA CYS A 40 -13.19 7.59 -32.35
C CYS A 40 -14.25 7.77 -31.27
N HIS A 41 -15.39 7.12 -31.37
CA HIS A 41 -16.44 7.14 -30.36
C HIS A 41 -16.09 6.28 -29.14
N VAL A 42 -15.53 5.10 -29.35
CA VAL A 42 -15.26 4.11 -28.27
C VAL A 42 -13.98 4.42 -27.49
N LEU A 43 -12.96 4.98 -28.13
CA LEU A 43 -11.66 5.23 -27.49
C LEU A 43 -11.72 6.13 -26.24
N PRO A 44 -12.43 7.26 -26.21
CA PRO A 44 -12.53 8.11 -25.02
C PRO A 44 -13.16 7.38 -23.84
N GLU A 45 -14.23 6.61 -24.09
CA GLU A 45 -14.94 5.84 -23.07
C GLU A 45 -14.07 4.69 -22.53
N ALA A 46 -13.39 3.98 -23.43
CA ALA A 46 -12.45 2.92 -23.07
C ALA A 46 -11.29 3.46 -22.20
N ARG A 47 -10.74 4.63 -22.53
CA ARG A 47 -9.70 5.29 -21.74
C ARG A 47 -10.19 5.72 -20.36
N LEU A 48 -11.42 6.25 -20.30
CA LEU A 48 -12.04 6.61 -19.02
C LEU A 48 -12.21 5.38 -18.13
N LEU A 49 -12.72 4.28 -18.67
CA LEU A 49 -12.84 3.01 -17.94
C LEU A 49 -11.50 2.50 -17.46
N LEU A 50 -10.47 2.51 -18.31
CA LEU A 50 -9.11 2.12 -17.92
C LEU A 50 -8.57 2.97 -16.78
N SER A 51 -8.75 4.29 -16.82
CA SER A 51 -8.29 5.19 -15.77
C SER A 51 -9.02 4.96 -14.44
N LEU A 52 -10.32 4.67 -14.47
CA LEU A 52 -11.11 4.33 -13.29
C LEU A 52 -10.64 2.99 -12.68
N VAL A 53 -10.41 1.99 -13.50
CA VAL A 53 -9.91 0.68 -13.06
C VAL A 53 -8.49 0.80 -12.50
N ALA A 54 -7.61 1.56 -13.15
CA ALA A 54 -6.25 1.83 -12.65
C ALA A 54 -6.29 2.50 -11.27
N LYS A 55 -7.17 3.50 -11.11
CA LYS A 55 -7.36 4.19 -9.83
C LYS A 55 -7.88 3.27 -8.73
N GLN A 56 -8.80 2.38 -9.07
CA GLN A 56 -9.32 1.38 -8.13
C GLN A 56 -8.22 0.44 -7.65
N PHE A 57 -7.33 -0.02 -8.54
CA PHE A 57 -6.19 -0.85 -8.16
C PHE A 57 -5.18 -0.11 -7.26
N GLU A 58 -4.95 1.19 -7.48
CA GLU A 58 -4.12 2.00 -6.58
C GLU A 58 -4.71 2.05 -5.17
N VAL A 59 -6.02 2.29 -5.05
CA VAL A 59 -6.71 2.34 -3.75
C VAL A 59 -6.63 0.99 -3.04
N ILE A 60 -6.87 -0.12 -3.75
CA ILE A 60 -6.77 -1.47 -3.18
C ILE A 60 -5.34 -1.76 -2.72
N ALA A 61 -4.33 -1.43 -3.54
CA ALA A 61 -2.93 -1.63 -3.18
C ALA A 61 -2.53 -0.81 -1.94
N GLN A 62 -3.03 0.43 -1.81
CA GLN A 62 -2.82 1.25 -0.61
C GLN A 62 -3.48 0.63 0.63
N GLN A 63 -4.70 0.07 0.50
CA GLN A 63 -5.38 -0.62 1.59
C GLN A 63 -4.65 -1.90 2.01
N GLU A 64 -4.16 -2.70 1.07
CA GLU A 64 -3.37 -3.90 1.34
C GLU A 64 -2.04 -3.55 2.02
N GLN A 65 -1.35 -2.50 1.59
CA GLN A 65 -0.14 -2.02 2.25
C GLN A 65 -0.40 -1.53 3.68
N MET A 66 -1.52 -0.84 3.93
CA MET A 66 -1.92 -0.44 5.28
C MET A 66 -2.25 -1.64 6.15
N ALA A 67 -2.97 -2.63 5.63
CA ALA A 67 -3.30 -3.86 6.35
C ALA A 67 -2.03 -4.69 6.65
N SER A 68 -1.13 -4.83 5.68
CA SER A 68 0.16 -5.52 5.85
C SER A 68 1.08 -4.82 6.85
N ALA A 69 1.03 -3.50 6.95
CA ALA A 69 1.88 -2.73 7.85
C ALA A 69 1.70 -3.05 9.34
N ILE A 70 0.56 -3.66 9.73
CA ILE A 70 0.22 -3.94 11.13
C ILE A 70 0.13 -5.46 11.40
N THR A 71 0.47 -6.29 10.43
CA THR A 71 0.21 -7.74 10.49
C THR A 71 1.25 -8.51 11.33
N SER A 72 2.48 -7.99 11.46
CA SER A 72 3.57 -8.66 12.19
C SER A 72 4.25 -7.72 13.18
N LEU A 73 4.34 -8.15 14.45
CA LEU A 73 5.04 -7.40 15.49
C LEU A 73 6.52 -7.20 15.15
N ASP A 74 7.18 -8.23 14.61
CA ASP A 74 8.60 -8.17 14.23
C ASP A 74 8.85 -7.15 13.10
N GLU A 75 7.89 -7.01 12.21
CA GLU A 75 7.96 -6.03 11.13
C GLU A 75 7.80 -4.60 11.67
N ILE A 76 6.85 -4.39 12.57
CA ILE A 76 6.66 -3.10 13.25
C ILE A 76 7.91 -2.73 14.05
N ASP A 77 8.46 -3.65 14.84
CA ASP A 77 9.68 -3.43 15.63
C ASP A 77 10.86 -3.01 14.73
N ARG A 78 11.06 -3.68 13.60
CA ARG A 78 12.14 -3.39 12.65
C ARG A 78 12.02 -1.98 12.05
N HIS A 79 10.83 -1.60 11.62
CA HIS A 79 10.60 -0.27 11.04
C HIS A 79 10.77 0.85 12.06
N ILE A 80 10.25 0.67 13.27
CA ILE A 80 10.41 1.67 14.35
C ILE A 80 11.88 1.79 14.76
N ALA A 81 12.62 0.69 14.84
CA ALA A 81 14.03 0.71 15.18
C ALA A 81 14.89 1.43 14.13
N GLY A 82 14.47 1.43 12.85
CA GLY A 82 15.10 2.15 11.75
C GLY A 82 14.68 3.62 11.63
N ALA A 83 13.75 4.09 12.45
CA ALA A 83 13.20 5.43 12.33
C ALA A 83 14.23 6.53 12.64
N PRO A 84 14.22 7.66 11.91
CA PRO A 84 15.18 8.75 12.10
C PRO A 84 15.06 9.44 13.46
N GLU A 85 13.92 9.33 14.14
CA GLU A 85 13.64 9.92 15.45
C GLU A 85 14.39 9.25 16.62
N GLN A 86 15.17 8.20 16.35
CA GLN A 86 16.10 7.55 17.29
C GLN A 86 15.49 7.21 18.66
N LEU A 87 14.38 6.51 18.67
CA LEU A 87 13.82 5.95 19.91
C LEU A 87 14.83 4.99 20.54
N SER A 88 14.87 4.98 21.87
CA SER A 88 15.64 3.93 22.55
C SER A 88 15.04 2.54 22.26
N PRO A 89 15.83 1.45 22.32
CA PRO A 89 15.32 0.11 22.04
C PRO A 89 14.06 -0.25 22.84
N ARG A 90 13.99 0.15 24.10
CA ARG A 90 12.82 -0.09 24.95
C ARG A 90 11.61 0.79 24.57
N GLU A 91 11.83 2.03 24.18
CA GLU A 91 10.79 2.92 23.68
C GLU A 91 10.19 2.37 22.36
N ALA A 92 11.05 1.92 21.45
CA ALA A 92 10.64 1.30 20.18
C ALA A 92 9.80 0.04 20.42
N GLN A 93 10.28 -0.87 21.25
CA GLN A 93 9.57 -2.11 21.61
C GLN A 93 8.19 -1.86 22.22
N VAL A 94 8.07 -0.85 23.09
CA VAL A 94 6.78 -0.47 23.68
C VAL A 94 5.85 0.11 22.61
N CYS A 95 6.34 1.01 21.75
CA CYS A 95 5.55 1.59 20.66
C CYS A 95 5.04 0.53 19.67
N ALA A 96 5.89 -0.42 19.29
CA ALA A 96 5.51 -1.51 18.40
C ALA A 96 4.37 -2.36 18.96
N ARG A 97 4.44 -2.72 20.22
CA ARG A 97 3.39 -3.50 20.90
C ARG A 97 2.09 -2.74 21.07
N ILE A 98 2.17 -1.43 21.32
CA ILE A 98 1.00 -0.55 21.32
C ILE A 98 0.32 -0.53 19.95
N LEU A 99 1.09 -0.40 18.86
CA LEU A 99 0.58 -0.45 17.49
C LEU A 99 0.00 -1.81 17.13
N TYR A 100 0.61 -2.88 17.63
CA TYR A 100 0.12 -4.25 17.47
C TYR A 100 -1.19 -4.51 18.24
N GLY A 101 -1.60 -3.58 19.12
CA GLY A 101 -2.86 -3.67 19.87
C GLY A 101 -2.73 -4.36 21.22
N GLN A 102 -1.53 -4.54 21.76
CA GLN A 102 -1.35 -5.11 23.09
C GLN A 102 -1.75 -4.12 24.19
N THR A 103 -2.32 -4.67 25.29
CA THR A 103 -2.60 -3.89 26.49
C THR A 103 -1.32 -3.59 27.27
N THR A 104 -1.34 -2.58 28.13
CA THR A 104 -0.19 -2.25 29.01
C THR A 104 0.27 -3.44 29.84
N THR A 105 -0.67 -4.24 30.35
CA THR A 105 -0.35 -5.47 31.10
C THR A 105 0.28 -6.54 30.19
N GLY A 106 -0.25 -6.71 28.97
CA GLY A 106 0.31 -7.64 28.00
C GLY A 106 1.75 -7.25 27.61
N ILE A 107 2.01 -5.96 27.37
CA ILE A 107 3.34 -5.44 27.07
C ILE A 107 4.30 -5.67 28.25
N ALA A 108 3.83 -5.43 29.47
CA ALA A 108 4.63 -5.65 30.68
C ALA A 108 5.08 -7.11 30.83
N LEU A 109 4.16 -8.04 30.61
CA LEU A 109 4.44 -9.48 30.64
C LEU A 109 5.39 -9.89 29.51
N ASP A 110 5.14 -9.45 28.30
CA ASP A 110 5.93 -9.80 27.12
C ASP A 110 7.40 -9.27 27.19
N LEU A 111 7.58 -8.07 27.70
CA LEU A 111 8.91 -7.47 27.86
C LEU A 111 9.60 -7.78 29.19
N GLY A 112 8.94 -8.47 30.12
CA GLY A 112 9.46 -8.78 31.45
C GLY A 112 9.73 -7.55 32.32
N ILE A 113 8.88 -6.50 32.22
CA ILE A 113 9.00 -5.24 32.96
C ILE A 113 7.72 -4.90 33.72
N GLY A 114 7.79 -3.97 34.65
CA GLY A 114 6.59 -3.51 35.36
C GLY A 114 5.68 -2.62 34.47
N ALA A 115 4.38 -2.65 34.71
CA ALA A 115 3.40 -1.80 33.99
C ALA A 115 3.73 -0.30 34.08
N GLU A 116 4.25 0.16 35.23
CA GLU A 116 4.73 1.54 35.43
C GLU A 116 5.90 1.87 34.49
N SER A 117 6.79 0.90 34.23
CA SER A 117 7.89 1.06 33.29
C SER A 117 7.38 1.20 31.85
N VAL A 118 6.36 0.42 31.46
CA VAL A 118 5.71 0.53 30.16
C VAL A 118 5.14 1.93 29.97
N MET A 119 4.42 2.46 30.97
CA MET A 119 3.88 3.82 30.94
C MET A 119 4.96 4.88 30.82
N THR A 120 6.08 4.68 31.50
CA THR A 120 7.23 5.59 31.46
C THR A 120 7.87 5.60 30.06
N TYR A 121 8.14 4.44 29.47
CA TYR A 121 8.69 4.33 28.12
C TYR A 121 7.74 4.91 27.08
N ARG A 122 6.43 4.63 27.17
CA ARG A 122 5.41 5.24 26.31
C ARG A 122 5.46 6.77 26.37
N LYS A 123 5.47 7.34 27.60
CA LYS A 123 5.51 8.80 27.80
C LYS A 123 6.78 9.43 27.20
N ARG A 124 7.92 8.75 27.32
CA ARG A 124 9.21 9.22 26.74
C ARG A 124 9.17 9.16 25.22
N ALA A 125 8.70 8.04 24.65
CA ALA A 125 8.56 7.88 23.22
C ALA A 125 7.62 8.94 22.62
N TYR A 126 6.45 9.12 23.21
CA TYR A 126 5.46 10.10 22.76
C TYR A 126 6.00 11.53 22.77
N ARG A 127 6.76 11.89 23.82
CA ARG A 127 7.42 13.19 23.88
C ARG A 127 8.46 13.37 22.78
N ARG A 128 9.24 12.31 22.47
CA ARG A 128 10.28 12.35 21.43
C ARG A 128 9.69 12.42 20.04
N LEU A 129 8.56 11.76 19.82
CA LEU A 129 7.81 11.78 18.57
C LEU A 129 6.90 13.00 18.43
N GLU A 130 6.80 13.84 19.46
CA GLU A 130 5.91 15.01 19.54
C GLU A 130 4.43 14.66 19.32
N ILE A 131 3.99 13.49 19.86
CA ILE A 131 2.63 12.99 19.78
C ILE A 131 2.00 12.87 21.17
N ALA A 132 0.67 12.91 21.23
CA ALA A 132 -0.09 12.85 22.47
C ALA A 132 -1.03 11.63 22.58
N SER A 133 -1.34 10.98 21.45
CA SER A 133 -2.36 9.94 21.40
C SER A 133 -1.89 8.68 20.65
N HIS A 134 -2.59 7.55 20.92
CA HIS A 134 -2.40 6.30 20.15
C HIS A 134 -2.68 6.49 18.66
N ARG A 135 -3.69 7.30 18.32
CA ARG A 135 -4.02 7.61 16.92
C ARG A 135 -2.88 8.34 16.21
N GLU A 136 -2.23 9.27 16.88
CA GLU A 136 -1.08 9.99 16.33
C GLU A 136 0.12 9.07 16.16
N LEU A 137 0.34 8.13 17.10
CA LEU A 137 1.36 7.09 16.95
C LEU A 137 1.12 6.24 15.68
N LEU A 138 -0.13 5.85 15.44
CA LEU A 138 -0.49 5.11 14.22
C LEU A 138 -0.25 5.96 12.96
N CYS A 139 -0.67 7.22 12.95
CA CYS A 139 -0.43 8.13 11.83
C CYS A 139 1.06 8.32 11.56
N TRP A 140 1.86 8.51 12.61
CA TRP A 140 3.32 8.61 12.50
C TRP A 140 3.93 7.36 11.87
N TYR A 141 3.53 6.16 12.34
CA TYR A 141 4.02 4.88 11.81
C TYR A 141 3.65 4.69 10.34
N LEU A 142 2.41 5.00 9.94
CA LEU A 142 1.99 4.91 8.55
C LEU A 142 2.77 5.86 7.64
N ASN A 143 3.09 7.07 8.11
CA ASN A 143 3.94 8.00 7.39
C ASN A 143 5.39 7.49 7.27
N LEU A 144 5.92 6.87 8.32
CA LEU A 144 7.25 6.23 8.28
C LEU A 144 7.30 5.15 7.18
N ARG A 145 6.32 4.24 7.15
CA ARG A 145 6.20 3.19 6.14
C ARG A 145 6.08 3.75 4.72
N ALA A 146 5.30 4.80 4.53
CA ALA A 146 5.13 5.44 3.22
C ALA A 146 6.46 6.04 2.70
N ARG A 147 7.27 6.64 3.57
CA ARG A 147 8.60 7.19 3.22
C ARG A 147 9.56 6.07 2.79
N GLU A 148 9.60 4.96 3.51
CA GLU A 148 10.45 3.80 3.18
C GLU A 148 10.05 3.17 1.84
N ALA A 149 8.76 3.02 1.56
CA ALA A 149 8.25 2.53 0.29
C ALA A 149 8.66 3.43 -0.88
N CYS A 150 8.63 4.74 -0.70
CA CYS A 150 9.04 5.72 -1.69
C CYS A 150 10.55 5.66 -1.97
N LEU A 151 11.37 5.48 -0.94
CA LEU A 151 12.83 5.33 -1.07
C LEU A 151 13.21 4.01 -1.76
N SER A 152 12.50 2.94 -1.49
CA SER A 152 12.73 1.62 -2.11
C SER A 152 12.38 1.63 -3.61
N SER A 153 11.42 2.41 -4.03
CA SER A 153 11.01 2.57 -5.43
C SER A 153 11.98 3.44 -6.25
N SER A 154 12.84 4.23 -5.60
CA SER A 154 13.73 5.20 -6.27
C SER A 154 15.09 4.62 -6.68
N VAL A 155 15.38 3.34 -6.43
CA VAL A 155 16.68 2.71 -6.72
C VAL A 155 16.58 1.70 -7.83
N VAL A 156 16.24 2.13 -9.05
CA VAL A 156 16.67 1.47 -10.28
C VAL A 156 17.01 2.54 -11.32
N VAL A 157 18.06 3.29 -11.11
CA VAL A 157 18.78 3.94 -12.21
C VAL A 157 19.97 3.05 -12.58
N LYS A 158 19.77 2.14 -13.49
CA LYS A 158 20.87 1.54 -14.25
C LYS A 158 21.43 2.64 -15.13
N ARG A 159 22.62 3.16 -14.80
CA ARG A 159 23.44 3.89 -15.74
C ARG A 159 24.08 2.91 -16.73
N PRO A 160 24.26 3.34 -17.99
CA PRO A 160 24.81 2.55 -19.06
C PRO A 160 26.26 2.19 -18.84
#